data_63b60b9e303769f86abe37f4607134df
#
_entry.id   63b60b9e303769f86abe37f4607134df
#
_cell.length_a   1.000
_cell.length_b   1.000
_cell.length_c   1.000
_cell.angle_alpha   90.00
_cell.angle_beta   90.00
_cell.angle_gamma   90.00
#
_symmetry.space_group_name_H-M   'P 1'
#
loop_
_entity.id
_entity.type
_entity.pdbx_description
1 polymer ?
#
loop_
_entity_poly.entity_id
_entity_poly.type
_entity_poly.pdbx_seq_one_letter_code
_entity_poly.pdbx_strand_id
1 'polypeptide(L)'
;MIKWKGVDLVNKGIIVENSPTINKGKKSIDIYTIPGRNGFLSVDNGTYEQFALKLECHINLDVTSVEQVKEFLDGYGTLSFDNEKEYTAIINNSISFDKVINFRKFIVQFLVNPISEDIEETTQTLTENTTLNIVGATATMYPILEITGTGDVSVTINNKTFYLKGITGKCILDCKNKVITSEGVNISDKMLYDFPTLKPNSNVIEFSGAVSSFVIKYKKAYL
;
A
#
# COMPACT_ATOMS: atom_id res chain seq x y z
N MET A 1 -0.86 20.13 -2.29
CA MET A 1 -2.24 19.69 -2.64
C MET A 1 -2.51 18.41 -1.86
N ILE A 2 -3.60 18.35 -1.08
CA ILE A 2 -3.93 17.16 -0.27
C ILE A 2 -5.13 16.47 -0.89
N LYS A 3 -4.99 15.18 -1.20
CA LYS A 3 -6.06 14.38 -1.80
C LYS A 3 -6.48 13.25 -0.84
N TRP A 4 -7.78 13.03 -0.76
CA TRP A 4 -8.41 11.88 -0.11
C TRP A 4 -9.19 11.07 -1.15
N LYS A 5 -8.98 9.76 -1.21
CA LYS A 5 -9.60 8.89 -2.24
C LYS A 5 -9.38 9.41 -3.67
N GLY A 6 -8.18 9.95 -3.94
CA GLY A 6 -7.82 10.52 -5.24
C GLY A 6 -8.40 11.91 -5.55
N VAL A 7 -9.27 12.45 -4.70
CA VAL A 7 -9.92 13.76 -4.90
C VAL A 7 -9.28 14.81 -4.01
N ASP A 8 -8.95 15.98 -4.60
CA ASP A 8 -8.43 17.12 -3.84
C ASP A 8 -9.47 17.61 -2.82
N LEU A 9 -9.04 17.82 -1.58
CA LEU A 9 -9.90 18.34 -0.51
C LEU A 9 -10.54 19.68 -0.87
N VAL A 10 -9.80 20.55 -1.57
CA VAL A 10 -10.30 21.87 -2.01
C VAL A 10 -11.48 21.72 -2.97
N ASN A 11 -11.48 20.72 -3.85
CA ASN A 11 -12.59 20.45 -4.76
C ASN A 11 -13.87 19.99 -4.03
N LYS A 12 -13.74 19.56 -2.78
CA LYS A 12 -14.83 19.20 -1.88
C LYS A 12 -15.16 20.33 -0.90
N GLY A 13 -14.66 21.55 -1.15
CA GLY A 13 -14.89 22.69 -0.27
C GLY A 13 -14.19 22.59 1.09
N ILE A 14 -13.19 21.72 1.23
CA ILE A 14 -12.43 21.53 2.46
C ILE A 14 -11.10 22.27 2.31
N ILE A 15 -10.88 23.26 3.16
CA ILE A 15 -9.65 24.06 3.18
C ILE A 15 -8.83 23.63 4.40
N VAL A 16 -7.61 23.18 4.18
CA VAL A 16 -6.67 22.79 5.24
C VAL A 16 -5.91 24.03 5.70
N GLU A 17 -5.94 24.31 7.01
CA GLU A 17 -5.36 25.53 7.59
C GLU A 17 -3.83 25.41 7.78
N ASN A 18 -3.34 24.22 8.13
CA ASN A 18 -1.93 23.97 8.43
C ASN A 18 -1.36 22.83 7.59
N SER A 19 -0.11 22.95 7.17
CA SER A 19 0.60 21.83 6.54
C SER A 19 0.74 20.67 7.53
N PRO A 20 0.36 19.46 7.17
CA PRO A 20 0.49 18.32 8.05
C PRO A 20 1.94 17.95 8.29
N THR A 21 2.24 17.49 9.51
CA THR A 21 3.52 16.87 9.82
C THR A 21 3.44 15.39 9.51
N ILE A 22 4.20 14.93 8.52
CA ILE A 22 4.29 13.52 8.17
C ILE A 22 5.34 12.87 9.07
N ASN A 23 4.93 11.90 9.86
CA ASN A 23 5.80 11.17 10.76
C ASN A 23 6.23 9.84 10.14
N LYS A 24 7.46 9.44 10.42
CA LYS A 24 7.88 8.07 10.17
C LYS A 24 7.13 7.13 11.11
N GLY A 25 6.63 6.00 10.61
CA GLY A 25 6.04 4.96 11.44
C GLY A 25 7.04 4.44 12.48
N LYS A 26 6.56 4.21 13.69
CA LYS A 26 7.36 3.61 14.76
C LYS A 26 7.63 2.15 14.42
N LYS A 27 8.86 1.70 14.62
CA LYS A 27 9.21 0.30 14.43
C LYS A 27 8.57 -0.56 15.52
N SER A 28 7.96 -1.67 15.14
CA SER A 28 7.38 -2.64 16.08
C SER A 28 8.51 -3.47 16.68
N ILE A 29 8.78 -3.23 17.97
CA ILE A 29 9.85 -3.89 18.72
C ILE A 29 9.27 -4.35 20.07
N ASP A 30 9.40 -5.64 20.35
CA ASP A 30 9.08 -6.17 21.67
C ASP A 30 10.28 -5.99 22.61
N ILE A 31 10.03 -5.47 23.80
CA ILE A 31 11.05 -5.19 24.80
C ILE A 31 10.80 -6.07 26.03
N TYR A 32 11.81 -6.85 26.41
CA TYR A 32 11.78 -7.75 27.56
C TYR A 32 12.82 -7.33 28.61
N THR A 33 12.38 -7.18 29.86
CA THR A 33 13.25 -6.98 31.02
C THR A 33 13.55 -8.34 31.65
N ILE A 34 14.83 -8.68 31.77
CA ILE A 34 15.27 -9.93 32.38
C ILE A 34 15.67 -9.65 33.83
N PRO A 35 15.07 -10.30 34.85
CA PRO A 35 15.46 -10.12 36.27
C PRO A 35 16.94 -10.45 36.47
N GLY A 36 17.66 -9.57 37.18
CA GLY A 36 19.09 -9.74 37.46
C GLY A 36 20.04 -9.30 36.36
N ARG A 37 19.53 -8.77 35.22
CA ARG A 37 20.35 -8.21 34.12
C ARG A 37 20.04 -6.71 33.97
N ASN A 38 21.11 -5.92 33.81
CA ASN A 38 20.95 -4.51 33.45
C ASN A 38 20.57 -4.38 31.98
N GLY A 39 19.64 -3.45 31.66
CA GLY A 39 19.16 -3.18 30.30
C GLY A 39 17.99 -4.07 29.90
N PHE A 40 17.74 -4.17 28.60
CA PHE A 40 16.61 -4.89 28.02
C PHE A 40 17.07 -5.81 26.87
N LEU A 41 16.28 -6.81 26.56
CA LEU A 41 16.32 -7.57 25.31
C LEU A 41 15.27 -6.99 24.36
N SER A 42 15.64 -6.74 23.12
CA SER A 42 14.70 -6.28 22.08
C SER A 42 14.56 -7.32 20.97
N VAL A 43 13.36 -7.57 20.56
CA VAL A 43 13.02 -8.41 19.38
C VAL A 43 12.34 -7.53 18.35
N ASP A 44 12.94 -7.47 17.16
CA ASP A 44 12.43 -6.69 16.03
C ASP A 44 11.40 -7.55 15.28
N ASN A 45 10.15 -7.08 15.21
CA ASN A 45 9.06 -7.77 14.53
C ASN A 45 9.09 -7.56 12.99
N GLY A 46 10.04 -6.76 12.49
CA GLY A 46 10.19 -6.48 11.05
C GLY A 46 9.07 -5.62 10.44
N THR A 47 8.21 -5.04 11.26
CA THR A 47 7.06 -4.22 10.84
C THR A 47 7.09 -2.83 11.45
N TYR A 48 6.25 -1.94 10.97
CA TYR A 48 6.08 -0.58 11.48
C TYR A 48 4.63 -0.37 11.89
N GLU A 49 4.45 0.40 12.96
CA GLU A 49 3.14 0.76 13.48
C GLU A 49 2.54 1.91 12.65
N GLN A 50 1.21 1.90 12.51
CA GLN A 50 0.47 3.02 11.96
C GLN A 50 0.67 4.28 12.82
N PHE A 51 0.48 5.45 12.21
CA PHE A 51 0.53 6.71 12.91
C PHE A 51 -0.74 7.54 12.69
N ALA A 52 -1.06 8.38 13.66
CA ALA A 52 -2.17 9.34 13.55
C ALA A 52 -1.68 10.63 12.88
N LEU A 53 -2.42 11.09 11.87
CA LEU A 53 -2.22 12.36 11.21
C LEU A 53 -3.47 13.22 11.35
N LYS A 54 -3.30 14.43 11.87
CA LYS A 54 -4.40 15.38 12.08
C LYS A 54 -4.31 16.52 11.08
N LEU A 55 -5.44 16.86 10.47
CA LEU A 55 -5.61 18.06 9.66
C LEU A 55 -6.62 18.98 10.31
N GLU A 56 -6.24 20.23 10.51
CA GLU A 56 -7.13 21.30 10.91
C GLU A 56 -7.73 21.91 9.64
N CYS A 57 -9.04 21.91 9.55
CA CYS A 57 -9.76 22.25 8.33
C CYS A 57 -10.94 23.20 8.62
N HIS A 58 -11.37 23.89 7.59
CA HIS A 58 -12.67 24.52 7.57
C HIS A 58 -13.42 24.26 6.26
N ILE A 59 -14.75 24.35 6.31
CA ILE A 59 -15.61 24.14 5.16
C ILE A 59 -15.94 25.48 4.51
N ASN A 60 -15.76 25.54 3.19
CA ASN A 60 -16.35 26.59 2.36
C ASN A 60 -17.83 26.22 2.06
N LEU A 61 -18.76 26.85 2.78
CA LEU A 61 -20.19 26.57 2.67
C LEU A 61 -20.81 27.02 1.35
N ASP A 62 -20.10 27.83 0.55
CA ASP A 62 -20.55 28.19 -0.80
C ASP A 62 -20.34 27.04 -1.81
N VAL A 63 -19.48 26.08 -1.46
CA VAL A 63 -19.12 24.95 -2.34
C VAL A 63 -19.77 23.64 -1.89
N THR A 64 -19.93 23.42 -0.58
CA THR A 64 -20.36 22.13 -0.03
C THR A 64 -21.15 22.28 1.28
N SER A 65 -21.84 21.24 1.70
CA SER A 65 -22.50 21.15 3.01
C SER A 65 -21.72 20.30 4.00
N VAL A 66 -22.05 20.42 5.29
CA VAL A 66 -21.47 19.60 6.36
C VAL A 66 -21.75 18.11 6.12
N GLU A 67 -22.94 17.76 5.62
CA GLU A 67 -23.36 16.39 5.34
C GLU A 67 -22.53 15.76 4.23
N GLN A 68 -22.26 16.50 3.15
CA GLN A 68 -21.41 16.06 2.05
C GLN A 68 -19.96 15.87 2.50
N VAL A 69 -19.45 16.72 3.38
CA VAL A 69 -18.11 16.57 3.96
C VAL A 69 -18.04 15.34 4.85
N LYS A 70 -19.06 15.06 5.68
CA LYS A 70 -19.12 13.84 6.49
C LYS A 70 -19.13 12.58 5.65
N GLU A 71 -19.90 12.54 4.59
CA GLU A 71 -19.94 11.41 3.65
C GLU A 71 -18.60 11.19 2.96
N PHE A 72 -17.96 12.27 2.52
CA PHE A 72 -16.67 12.19 1.85
C PHE A 72 -15.55 11.76 2.80
N LEU A 73 -15.53 12.29 4.03
CA LEU A 73 -14.53 11.98 5.06
C LEU A 73 -14.96 10.77 5.89
N ASP A 74 -15.19 9.63 5.24
CA ASP A 74 -15.58 8.38 5.90
C ASP A 74 -14.72 7.21 5.45
N GLY A 75 -14.48 6.28 6.37
CA GLY A 75 -13.92 4.96 6.13
C GLY A 75 -12.49 4.94 5.59
N TYR A 76 -12.24 4.02 4.69
CA TYR A 76 -10.92 3.63 4.16
C TYR A 76 -10.65 4.28 2.80
N GLY A 77 -9.38 4.65 2.55
CA GLY A 77 -8.97 5.22 1.28
C GLY A 77 -7.48 5.50 1.17
N THR A 78 -7.11 6.24 0.13
CA THR A 78 -5.74 6.72 -0.07
C THR A 78 -5.65 8.21 0.28
N LEU A 79 -4.56 8.59 0.95
CA LEU A 79 -4.22 9.95 1.33
C LEU A 79 -2.91 10.35 0.64
N SER A 80 -2.94 11.42 -0.13
CA SER A 80 -1.76 11.95 -0.82
C SER A 80 -1.53 13.42 -0.46
N PHE A 81 -0.27 13.81 -0.30
CA PHE A 81 0.17 15.19 -0.03
C PHE A 81 0.82 15.85 -1.24
N ASP A 82 1.18 15.05 -2.22
CA ASP A 82 1.73 15.44 -3.50
C ASP A 82 1.03 14.65 -4.63
N ASN A 83 1.53 14.74 -5.83
CA ASN A 83 1.00 13.98 -6.97
C ASN A 83 1.82 12.72 -7.29
N GLU A 84 2.74 12.34 -6.43
CA GLU A 84 3.69 11.26 -6.67
C GLU A 84 3.42 10.04 -5.79
N LYS A 85 3.07 10.29 -4.50
CA LYS A 85 2.93 9.24 -3.48
C LYS A 85 1.59 9.29 -2.77
N GLU A 86 1.11 8.12 -2.40
CA GLU A 86 -0.10 7.94 -1.60
C GLU A 86 0.13 7.00 -0.43
N TYR A 87 -0.58 7.27 0.66
CA TYR A 87 -0.66 6.43 1.84
C TYR A 87 -2.02 5.77 1.90
N THR A 88 -2.06 4.52 2.29
CA THR A 88 -3.30 3.91 2.73
C THR A 88 -3.69 4.44 4.10
N ALA A 89 -4.91 4.90 4.27
CA ALA A 89 -5.39 5.49 5.53
C ALA A 89 -6.85 5.15 5.80
N ILE A 90 -7.27 5.30 7.05
CA ILE A 90 -8.66 5.18 7.49
C ILE A 90 -9.04 6.35 8.38
N ILE A 91 -10.26 6.82 8.24
CA ILE A 91 -10.89 7.76 9.17
C ILE A 91 -11.90 6.95 9.99
N ASN A 92 -11.64 6.78 11.28
CA ASN A 92 -12.47 5.98 12.20
C ASN A 92 -12.89 6.74 13.46
N ASN A 93 -12.58 8.05 13.51
CA ASN A 93 -12.94 8.91 14.65
C ASN A 93 -14.18 9.75 14.32
N SER A 94 -14.86 10.21 15.39
CA SER A 94 -15.90 11.23 15.23
C SER A 94 -15.29 12.58 14.81
N ILE A 95 -15.93 13.28 13.90
CA ILE A 95 -15.55 14.61 13.46
C ILE A 95 -16.60 15.60 13.98
N SER A 96 -16.17 16.54 14.84
CA SER A 96 -17.02 17.63 15.34
C SER A 96 -16.83 18.87 14.47
N PHE A 97 -17.92 19.52 14.10
CA PHE A 97 -17.93 20.72 13.29
C PHE A 97 -18.33 21.93 14.12
N ASP A 98 -17.36 22.76 14.46
CA ASP A 98 -17.59 23.96 15.24
C ASP A 98 -18.10 25.10 14.36
N LYS A 99 -19.19 25.74 14.79
CA LYS A 99 -19.76 26.89 14.09
C LYS A 99 -18.95 28.14 14.40
N VAL A 100 -18.27 28.66 13.38
CA VAL A 100 -17.69 29.99 13.38
C VAL A 100 -18.51 30.87 12.42
N ILE A 101 -18.62 32.15 12.63
CA ILE A 101 -19.61 33.07 12.01
C ILE A 101 -19.97 32.74 10.55
N ASN A 102 -18.98 32.53 9.67
CA ASN A 102 -19.20 32.27 8.23
C ASN A 102 -18.66 30.93 7.74
N PHE A 103 -18.14 30.08 8.60
CA PHE A 103 -17.57 28.78 8.20
C PHE A 103 -17.69 27.74 9.34
N ARG A 104 -17.37 26.49 9.03
CA ARG A 104 -17.31 25.42 10.01
C ARG A 104 -15.88 24.94 10.12
N LYS A 105 -15.30 25.02 11.33
CA LYS A 105 -14.01 24.41 11.64
C LYS A 105 -14.20 22.98 12.10
N PHE A 106 -13.25 22.13 11.75
CA PHE A 106 -13.19 20.76 12.20
C PHE A 106 -11.76 20.22 12.15
N ILE A 107 -11.53 19.14 12.89
CA ILE A 107 -10.29 18.38 12.84
C ILE A 107 -10.62 16.99 12.35
N VAL A 108 -9.97 16.57 11.27
CA VAL A 108 -10.02 15.18 10.81
C VAL A 108 -8.73 14.47 11.21
N GLN A 109 -8.86 13.26 11.74
CA GLN A 109 -7.73 12.40 12.09
C GLN A 109 -7.74 11.16 11.21
N PHE A 110 -6.65 10.99 10.48
CA PHE A 110 -6.37 9.80 9.70
C PHE A 110 -5.48 8.86 10.53
N LEU A 111 -5.82 7.59 10.55
CA LEU A 111 -4.90 6.53 10.95
C LEU A 111 -4.21 6.04 9.68
N VAL A 112 -2.92 6.32 9.56
CA VAL A 112 -2.15 6.19 8.31
C VAL A 112 -1.24 4.98 8.38
N ASN A 113 -1.23 4.17 7.31
CA ASN A 113 -0.24 3.11 7.13
C ASN A 113 1.16 3.75 6.98
N PRO A 114 2.19 3.26 7.67
CA PRO A 114 3.51 3.89 7.68
C PRO A 114 4.27 3.82 6.36
N ILE A 115 3.81 3.00 5.41
CA ILE A 115 4.45 2.83 4.11
C ILE A 115 3.59 3.54 3.06
N SER A 116 4.21 4.48 2.33
CA SER A 116 3.62 5.09 1.15
C SER A 116 4.00 4.32 -0.11
N GLU A 117 3.18 4.41 -1.14
CA GLU A 117 3.40 3.81 -2.45
C GLU A 117 3.35 4.91 -3.53
N ASP A 118 4.06 4.71 -4.65
CA ASP A 118 3.87 5.57 -5.83
C ASP A 118 2.40 5.51 -6.28
N ILE A 119 1.87 6.63 -6.75
CA ILE A 119 0.52 6.66 -7.36
C ILE A 119 0.55 5.86 -8.66
N GLU A 120 1.59 6.05 -9.46
CA GLU A 120 1.75 5.36 -10.73
C GLU A 120 2.34 3.95 -10.55
N GLU A 121 1.79 3.00 -11.31
CA GLU A 121 2.24 1.62 -11.36
C GLU A 121 3.31 1.45 -12.44
N THR A 122 4.43 0.83 -12.09
CA THR A 122 5.46 0.41 -13.05
C THR A 122 5.13 -0.97 -13.59
N THR A 123 5.10 -1.11 -14.91
CA THR A 123 4.85 -2.40 -15.60
C THR A 123 6.12 -2.82 -16.34
N GLN A 124 6.52 -4.07 -16.17
CA GLN A 124 7.65 -4.67 -16.86
C GLN A 124 7.32 -6.06 -17.38
N THR A 125 7.58 -6.29 -18.68
CA THR A 125 7.45 -7.61 -19.31
C THR A 125 8.80 -8.31 -19.29
N LEU A 126 8.81 -9.55 -18.83
CA LEU A 126 9.98 -10.40 -18.76
C LEU A 126 9.90 -11.48 -19.85
N THR A 127 10.96 -11.62 -20.64
CA THR A 127 11.08 -12.63 -21.70
C THR A 127 12.05 -13.75 -21.31
N GLU A 128 12.86 -13.51 -20.29
CA GLU A 128 13.88 -14.43 -19.78
C GLU A 128 14.14 -14.18 -18.30
N ASN A 129 14.87 -15.09 -17.67
CA ASN A 129 15.36 -14.91 -16.30
C ASN A 129 16.20 -13.64 -16.21
N THR A 130 15.92 -12.78 -15.24
CA THR A 130 16.51 -11.45 -15.19
C THR A 130 16.68 -10.94 -13.76
N THR A 131 17.44 -9.87 -13.66
CA THR A 131 17.56 -9.12 -12.41
C THR A 131 16.83 -7.78 -12.58
N LEU A 132 15.72 -7.63 -11.86
CA LEU A 132 14.95 -6.39 -11.80
C LEU A 132 15.56 -5.45 -10.76
N ASN A 133 16.05 -4.28 -11.18
CA ASN A 133 16.65 -3.29 -10.29
C ASN A 133 15.67 -2.14 -10.02
N ILE A 134 15.19 -2.03 -8.77
CA ILE A 134 14.20 -1.04 -8.32
C ILE A 134 14.89 0.03 -7.47
N VAL A 135 15.40 1.06 -8.14
CA VAL A 135 16.10 2.16 -7.48
C VAL A 135 15.11 3.14 -6.84
N GLY A 136 15.45 3.63 -5.63
CA GLY A 136 14.70 4.67 -4.92
C GLY A 136 13.65 4.14 -3.94
N ALA A 137 13.14 2.93 -4.09
CA ALA A 137 12.28 2.31 -3.08
C ALA A 137 13.04 2.06 -1.77
N THR A 138 12.36 2.16 -0.62
CA THR A 138 12.95 1.92 0.70
C THR A 138 12.22 0.86 1.52
N ALA A 139 11.06 0.41 1.03
CA ALA A 139 10.24 -0.62 1.69
C ALA A 139 9.93 -1.79 0.75
N THR A 140 9.46 -2.90 1.33
CA THR A 140 9.02 -4.07 0.58
C THR A 140 7.79 -3.74 -0.26
N MET A 141 7.78 -4.23 -1.50
CA MET A 141 6.70 -4.04 -2.46
C MET A 141 5.95 -5.35 -2.71
N TYR A 142 4.67 -5.26 -2.96
CA TYR A 142 3.79 -6.39 -3.25
C TYR A 142 3.33 -6.31 -4.71
N PRO A 143 3.98 -7.05 -5.63
CA PRO A 143 3.66 -6.94 -7.05
C PRO A 143 2.35 -7.63 -7.42
N ILE A 144 1.83 -7.27 -8.57
CA ILE A 144 0.87 -8.06 -9.34
C ILE A 144 1.66 -8.79 -10.42
N LEU A 145 1.56 -10.11 -10.46
CA LEU A 145 2.23 -10.94 -11.46
C LEU A 145 1.18 -11.48 -12.43
N GLU A 146 1.34 -11.17 -13.70
CA GLU A 146 0.51 -11.71 -14.78
C GLU A 146 1.33 -12.74 -15.54
N ILE A 147 0.97 -14.02 -15.41
CA ILE A 147 1.69 -15.14 -16.02
C ILE A 147 0.75 -15.85 -17.00
N THR A 148 1.12 -15.89 -18.26
CA THR A 148 0.41 -16.63 -19.30
C THR A 148 1.22 -17.88 -19.66
N GLY A 149 0.59 -19.05 -19.55
CA GLY A 149 1.28 -20.32 -19.82
C GLY A 149 0.36 -21.52 -19.77
N THR A 150 0.93 -22.72 -19.88
CA THR A 150 0.21 -23.98 -19.81
C THR A 150 0.99 -25.02 -19.01
N GLY A 151 0.27 -25.84 -18.23
CA GLY A 151 0.87 -26.87 -17.39
C GLY A 151 1.45 -26.34 -16.10
N ASP A 152 2.51 -26.97 -15.64
CA ASP A 152 3.19 -26.59 -14.40
C ASP A 152 4.23 -25.51 -14.66
N VAL A 153 4.17 -24.44 -13.89
CA VAL A 153 5.10 -23.30 -13.93
C VAL A 153 5.73 -23.10 -12.56
N SER A 154 7.04 -22.91 -12.52
CA SER A 154 7.73 -22.45 -11.30
C SER A 154 8.27 -21.04 -11.49
N VAL A 155 8.19 -20.23 -10.43
CA VAL A 155 8.73 -18.89 -10.39
C VAL A 155 9.51 -18.69 -9.10
N THR A 156 10.73 -18.22 -9.22
CA THR A 156 11.62 -17.90 -8.09
C THR A 156 11.88 -16.40 -8.08
N ILE A 157 11.55 -15.74 -6.97
CA ILE A 157 11.88 -14.33 -6.74
C ILE A 157 12.70 -14.23 -5.45
N ASN A 158 13.93 -13.75 -5.52
CA ASN A 158 14.81 -13.57 -4.36
C ASN A 158 14.96 -14.86 -3.51
N ASN A 159 15.25 -15.99 -4.16
CA ASN A 159 15.42 -17.31 -3.53
C ASN A 159 14.13 -17.90 -2.89
N LYS A 160 12.97 -17.32 -3.17
CA LYS A 160 11.67 -17.89 -2.78
C LYS A 160 10.97 -18.39 -4.02
N THR A 161 10.70 -19.69 -4.07
CA THR A 161 10.05 -20.33 -5.21
C THR A 161 8.58 -20.61 -4.87
N PHE A 162 7.70 -20.31 -5.80
CA PHE A 162 6.32 -20.79 -5.79
C PHE A 162 6.00 -21.55 -7.08
N TYR A 163 4.99 -22.37 -7.04
CA TYR A 163 4.56 -23.20 -8.18
C TYR A 163 3.10 -22.94 -8.51
N LEU A 164 2.81 -22.90 -9.80
CA LEU A 164 1.45 -22.90 -10.34
C LEU A 164 1.23 -24.24 -11.04
N LYS A 165 0.21 -24.99 -10.61
CA LYS A 165 -0.06 -26.35 -11.08
C LYS A 165 -1.18 -26.37 -12.11
N GLY A 166 -0.90 -26.98 -13.29
CA GLY A 166 -1.89 -27.22 -14.32
C GLY A 166 -2.62 -25.97 -14.79
N ILE A 167 -1.90 -24.84 -14.92
CA ILE A 167 -2.51 -23.62 -15.43
C ILE A 167 -2.83 -23.74 -16.93
N THR A 168 -3.85 -23.00 -17.36
CA THR A 168 -4.23 -22.86 -18.77
C THR A 168 -4.55 -21.39 -19.05
N GLY A 169 -3.70 -20.71 -19.83
CA GLY A 169 -3.90 -19.31 -20.15
C GLY A 169 -3.31 -18.34 -19.13
N LYS A 170 -3.98 -17.20 -18.92
CA LYS A 170 -3.50 -16.10 -18.11
C LYS A 170 -3.92 -16.26 -16.64
N CYS A 171 -2.93 -16.22 -15.75
CA CYS A 171 -3.12 -16.17 -14.31
C CYS A 171 -2.65 -14.81 -13.77
N ILE A 172 -3.39 -14.22 -12.84
CA ILE A 172 -3.08 -12.95 -12.19
C ILE A 172 -2.91 -13.23 -10.70
N LEU A 173 -1.70 -12.99 -10.19
CA LEU A 173 -1.37 -13.10 -8.76
C LEU A 173 -1.32 -11.70 -8.16
N ASP A 174 -2.25 -11.38 -7.29
CA ASP A 174 -2.20 -10.20 -6.45
C ASP A 174 -1.47 -10.54 -5.14
N CYS A 175 -0.20 -10.17 -5.06
CA CYS A 175 0.64 -10.51 -3.90
C CYS A 175 0.28 -9.69 -2.65
N LYS A 176 -0.38 -8.52 -2.80
CA LYS A 176 -0.83 -7.69 -1.68
C LYS A 176 -2.05 -8.31 -0.99
N ASN A 177 -3.03 -8.76 -1.78
CA ASN A 177 -4.27 -9.36 -1.30
C ASN A 177 -4.19 -10.89 -1.13
N LYS A 178 -3.08 -11.50 -1.57
CA LYS A 178 -2.87 -12.96 -1.56
C LYS A 178 -3.96 -13.74 -2.28
N VAL A 179 -4.27 -13.28 -3.49
CA VAL A 179 -5.28 -13.88 -4.35
C VAL A 179 -4.68 -14.22 -5.70
N ILE A 180 -5.04 -15.36 -6.24
CA ILE A 180 -4.72 -15.72 -7.63
C ILE A 180 -6.01 -15.99 -8.41
N THR A 181 -6.10 -15.39 -9.58
CA THR A 181 -7.26 -15.53 -10.46
C THR A 181 -6.85 -15.90 -11.88
N SER A 182 -7.73 -16.64 -12.57
CA SER A 182 -7.69 -16.86 -14.01
C SER A 182 -9.08 -16.59 -14.57
N GLU A 183 -9.19 -15.72 -15.56
CA GLU A 183 -10.48 -15.29 -16.14
C GLU A 183 -11.50 -14.84 -15.09
N GLY A 184 -11.04 -14.20 -14.01
CA GLY A 184 -11.87 -13.72 -12.90
C GLY A 184 -12.28 -14.80 -11.88
N VAL A 185 -11.90 -16.05 -12.10
CA VAL A 185 -12.15 -17.16 -11.14
C VAL A 185 -10.93 -17.31 -10.23
N ASN A 186 -11.18 -17.48 -8.93
CA ASN A 186 -10.12 -17.78 -7.96
C ASN A 186 -9.59 -19.20 -8.16
N ILE A 187 -8.28 -19.33 -8.31
CA ILE A 187 -7.56 -20.59 -8.52
C ILE A 187 -6.44 -20.79 -7.50
N SER A 188 -6.63 -20.31 -6.27
CA SER A 188 -5.59 -20.40 -5.21
C SER A 188 -5.20 -21.84 -4.85
N ASP A 189 -6.06 -22.82 -5.12
CA ASP A 189 -5.78 -24.26 -4.99
C ASP A 189 -4.66 -24.76 -5.92
N LYS A 190 -4.41 -24.05 -7.01
CA LYS A 190 -3.34 -24.39 -7.96
C LYS A 190 -1.97 -23.81 -7.57
N MET A 191 -1.90 -22.95 -6.55
CA MET A 191 -0.66 -22.34 -6.09
C MET A 191 -0.09 -23.11 -4.90
N LEU A 192 1.20 -23.43 -4.96
CA LEU A 192 1.96 -23.98 -3.84
C LEU A 192 2.97 -22.96 -3.35
N TYR A 193 3.07 -22.86 -2.03
CA TYR A 193 3.89 -21.91 -1.27
C TYR A 193 3.33 -20.47 -1.23
N ASP A 194 4.11 -19.53 -0.70
CA ASP A 194 3.64 -18.20 -0.36
C ASP A 194 3.83 -17.21 -1.53
N PHE A 195 3.06 -16.12 -1.50
CA PHE A 195 3.16 -15.04 -2.47
C PHE A 195 4.49 -14.30 -2.35
N PRO A 196 5.16 -14.02 -3.47
CA PRO A 196 6.44 -13.34 -3.45
C PRO A 196 6.30 -11.85 -3.15
N THR A 197 7.42 -11.25 -2.75
CA THR A 197 7.59 -9.82 -2.56
C THR A 197 8.80 -9.31 -3.31
N LEU A 198 8.79 -8.05 -3.70
CA LEU A 198 9.95 -7.36 -4.24
C LEU A 198 10.62 -6.53 -3.13
N LYS A 199 11.94 -6.47 -3.17
CA LYS A 199 12.76 -5.68 -2.25
C LYS A 199 13.25 -4.40 -2.94
N PRO A 200 13.66 -3.38 -2.19
CA PRO A 200 14.45 -2.29 -2.73
C PRO A 200 15.72 -2.80 -3.42
N ASN A 201 16.14 -2.10 -4.47
CA ASN A 201 17.29 -2.45 -5.31
C ASN A 201 17.13 -3.74 -6.11
N SER A 202 17.98 -4.75 -5.92
CA SER A 202 18.08 -5.90 -6.80
C SER A 202 17.10 -7.02 -6.45
N ASN A 203 16.38 -7.53 -7.47
CA ASN A 203 15.49 -8.67 -7.37
C ASN A 203 15.81 -9.66 -8.48
N VAL A 204 16.31 -10.82 -8.13
CA VAL A 204 16.56 -11.91 -9.06
C VAL A 204 15.26 -12.65 -9.32
N ILE A 205 14.89 -12.76 -10.59
CA ILE A 205 13.64 -13.39 -11.04
C ILE A 205 13.98 -14.49 -12.05
N GLU A 206 13.56 -15.68 -11.70
CA GLU A 206 13.73 -16.87 -12.54
C GLU A 206 12.38 -17.56 -12.70
N PHE A 207 12.11 -18.08 -13.87
CA PHE A 207 10.88 -18.84 -14.12
C PHE A 207 11.15 -19.97 -15.11
N SER A 208 10.38 -21.05 -14.96
CA SER A 208 10.47 -22.21 -15.83
C SER A 208 9.09 -22.82 -16.07
N GLY A 209 8.99 -23.64 -17.13
CA GLY A 209 7.76 -24.20 -17.63
C GLY A 209 7.33 -23.56 -18.96
N ALA A 210 6.14 -23.90 -19.44
CA ALA A 210 5.63 -23.36 -20.70
C ALA A 210 4.99 -21.98 -20.49
N VAL A 211 5.83 -20.97 -20.21
CA VAL A 211 5.44 -19.57 -20.03
C VAL A 211 5.57 -18.84 -21.35
N SER A 212 4.47 -18.28 -21.86
CA SER A 212 4.45 -17.47 -23.07
C SER A 212 4.56 -15.96 -22.83
N SER A 213 4.16 -15.50 -21.62
CA SER A 213 4.30 -14.10 -21.20
C SER A 213 4.37 -14.03 -19.68
N PHE A 214 5.28 -13.19 -19.17
CA PHE A 214 5.38 -12.86 -17.76
C PHE A 214 5.49 -11.34 -17.58
N VAL A 215 4.48 -10.75 -16.97
CA VAL A 215 4.42 -9.30 -16.69
C VAL A 215 4.41 -9.09 -15.19
N ILE A 216 5.27 -8.18 -14.73
CA ILE A 216 5.32 -7.73 -13.34
C ILE A 216 4.85 -6.29 -13.27
N LYS A 217 3.88 -6.02 -12.41
CA LYS A 217 3.39 -4.69 -12.10
C LYS A 217 3.64 -4.39 -10.64
N TYR A 218 4.20 -3.26 -10.34
CA TYR A 218 4.49 -2.86 -8.96
C TYR A 218 4.45 -1.36 -8.79
N LYS A 219 4.15 -0.93 -7.56
CA LYS A 219 4.35 0.44 -7.09
C LYS A 219 5.58 0.45 -6.19
N LYS A 220 6.47 1.43 -6.34
CA LYS A 220 7.58 1.58 -5.39
C LYS A 220 7.01 1.96 -4.03
N ALA A 221 7.61 1.42 -2.98
CA ALA A 221 7.17 1.61 -1.61
C ALA A 221 8.25 2.32 -0.79
N TYR A 222 7.81 3.20 0.11
CA TYR A 222 8.69 4.07 0.89
C TYR A 222 8.26 4.09 2.36
N LEU A 223 9.28 4.12 3.23
CA LEU A 223 9.14 4.27 4.67
C LEU A 223 9.37 5.72 5.08
#